data_5108ba8dbe391848231c1a097724f68e
#
_entry.id   5108ba8dbe391848231c1a097724f68e
#
_cell.length_a   1.000
_cell.length_b   1.000
_cell.length_c   1.000
_cell.angle_alpha   90.00
_cell.angle_beta   90.00
_cell.angle_gamma   90.00
#
_symmetry.space_group_name_H-M   'P 1'
#
loop_
_entity.id
_entity.type
_entity.pdbx_description
1 polymer ?
#
loop_
_entity_poly.entity_id
_entity_poly.type
_entity_poly.pdbx_seq_one_letter_code
_entity_poly.pdbx_strand_id
1 'polypeptide(L)'
;YLEVQGGNGINEGQRYGIGTIVVAHFDDPIADKALAEKHMTVTTEPPVEGAWHWMSDTKAHWRPKNYYAPGTRVTAELNMFGLKLGEGLYGQADARNTFTIGDARIAVANDITKQVSLFENGRLMRTMPTSMGRGGTTTVAGRTFSWWTPPGNYVVMDKAELVTMDSSTYGMPA
;
A
#
# COMPACT_ATOMS: atom_id res chain seq x y z
N TYR A 1 -8.84 -5.85 -11.86
CA TYR A 1 -7.61 -6.60 -11.60
C TYR A 1 -7.14 -6.46 -10.15
N LEU A 2 -6.22 -7.34 -9.73
CA LEU A 2 -5.60 -7.31 -8.41
C LEU A 2 -4.17 -6.79 -8.49
N GLU A 3 -3.78 -5.98 -7.52
CA GLU A 3 -2.39 -5.54 -7.32
C GLU A 3 -2.03 -5.50 -5.83
N VAL A 4 -0.76 -5.28 -5.51
CA VAL A 4 -0.32 -4.80 -4.19
C VAL A 4 -0.13 -3.30 -4.25
N GLN A 5 -0.32 -2.61 -3.13
CA GLN A 5 -0.18 -1.15 -3.07
C GLN A 5 1.20 -0.71 -3.59
N GLY A 6 1.20 0.14 -4.61
CA GLY A 6 2.43 0.63 -5.27
C GLY A 6 3.02 -0.32 -6.31
N GLY A 7 2.35 -1.42 -6.64
CA GLY A 7 2.78 -2.37 -7.65
C GLY A 7 1.98 -2.26 -8.95
N ASN A 8 2.50 -2.86 -10.01
CA ASN A 8 1.84 -2.98 -11.31
C ASN A 8 1.22 -4.39 -11.46
N GLY A 9 0.36 -4.77 -10.53
CA GLY A 9 -0.19 -6.11 -10.44
C GLY A 9 0.53 -7.01 -9.43
N ILE A 10 -0.11 -8.13 -9.08
CA ILE A 10 0.51 -9.16 -8.26
C ILE A 10 1.21 -10.16 -9.19
N ASN A 11 2.52 -10.24 -9.10
CA ASN A 11 3.26 -11.28 -9.82
C ASN A 11 3.26 -12.57 -8.98
N GLU A 12 2.81 -13.66 -9.57
CA GLU A 12 2.76 -14.95 -8.93
C GLU A 12 4.16 -15.40 -8.48
N GLY A 13 4.27 -15.86 -7.24
CA GLY A 13 5.53 -16.28 -6.64
C GLY A 13 6.44 -15.16 -6.14
N GLN A 14 6.09 -13.90 -6.31
CA GLN A 14 6.85 -12.79 -5.72
C GLN A 14 6.69 -12.73 -4.19
N ARG A 15 7.70 -12.12 -3.55
CA ARG A 15 7.72 -11.83 -2.12
C ARG A 15 7.48 -10.36 -1.86
N TYR A 16 6.52 -10.08 -0.99
CA TYR A 16 6.16 -8.72 -0.57
C TYR A 16 6.45 -8.49 0.91
N GLY A 17 6.47 -7.24 1.33
CA GLY A 17 6.74 -6.89 2.74
C GLY A 17 5.58 -7.23 3.67
N ILE A 18 5.86 -7.29 4.97
CA ILE A 18 4.88 -7.62 6.02
C ILE A 18 3.71 -6.66 6.15
N GLY A 19 3.83 -5.44 5.62
CA GLY A 19 2.78 -4.40 5.61
C GLY A 19 2.03 -4.29 4.29
N THR A 20 2.17 -5.25 3.40
CA THR A 20 1.55 -5.24 2.07
C THR A 20 0.03 -5.19 2.16
N ILE A 21 -0.57 -4.38 1.29
CA ILE A 21 -2.02 -4.21 1.15
C ILE A 21 -2.41 -4.78 -0.21
N VAL A 22 -3.44 -5.63 -0.25
CA VAL A 22 -4.05 -6.09 -1.50
C VAL A 22 -5.00 -5.01 -2.01
N VAL A 23 -4.91 -4.70 -3.28
CA VAL A 23 -5.74 -3.68 -3.94
C VAL A 23 -6.55 -4.33 -5.06
N ALA A 24 -7.86 -4.16 -5.03
CA ALA A 24 -8.75 -4.49 -6.12
C ALA A 24 -9.06 -3.22 -6.91
N HIS A 25 -8.79 -3.26 -8.21
CA HIS A 25 -9.14 -2.22 -9.17
C HIS A 25 -10.27 -2.67 -10.06
N PHE A 26 -11.22 -1.78 -10.29
CA PHE A 26 -12.33 -1.91 -11.22
C PHE A 26 -12.23 -0.82 -12.28
N ASP A 27 -12.56 -1.14 -13.51
CA ASP A 27 -12.50 -0.19 -14.63
C ASP A 27 -13.68 0.80 -14.57
N ASP A 28 -14.83 0.35 -14.03
CA ASP A 28 -16.04 1.14 -13.85
C ASP A 28 -16.41 1.30 -12.37
N PRO A 29 -17.13 2.38 -12.01
CA PRO A 29 -17.63 2.60 -10.66
C PRO A 29 -18.58 1.50 -10.19
N ILE A 30 -18.31 0.89 -9.04
CA ILE A 30 -19.13 -0.16 -8.45
C ILE A 30 -20.24 0.47 -7.61
N ALA A 31 -21.48 0.30 -8.04
CA ALA A 31 -22.64 0.82 -7.32
C ALA A 31 -22.99 -0.01 -6.09
N ASP A 32 -23.00 -1.34 -6.20
CA ASP A 32 -23.25 -2.25 -5.09
C ASP A 32 -21.95 -2.81 -4.51
N LYS A 33 -21.30 -1.98 -3.69
CA LYS A 33 -20.04 -2.34 -3.01
C LYS A 33 -20.22 -3.51 -2.05
N ALA A 34 -21.36 -3.59 -1.37
CA ALA A 34 -21.64 -4.66 -0.41
C ALA A 34 -21.77 -6.03 -1.11
N LEU A 35 -22.37 -6.05 -2.30
CA LEU A 35 -22.43 -7.25 -3.13
C LEU A 35 -21.02 -7.63 -3.62
N ALA A 36 -20.26 -6.66 -4.14
CA ALA A 36 -18.89 -6.91 -4.59
C ALA A 36 -18.03 -7.51 -3.49
N GLU A 37 -18.04 -6.95 -2.27
CA GLU A 37 -17.26 -7.45 -1.14
C GLU A 37 -17.54 -8.91 -0.78
N LYS A 38 -18.79 -9.39 -0.94
CA LYS A 38 -19.15 -10.80 -0.71
C LYS A 38 -18.44 -11.75 -1.68
N HIS A 39 -17.99 -11.22 -2.81
CA HIS A 39 -17.29 -11.97 -3.86
C HIS A 39 -15.79 -11.64 -3.92
N MET A 40 -15.29 -10.87 -2.94
CA MET A 40 -13.89 -10.51 -2.80
C MET A 40 -13.32 -11.22 -1.57
N THR A 41 -12.41 -12.17 -1.79
CA THR A 41 -11.86 -12.99 -0.70
C THR A 41 -10.35 -12.80 -0.61
N VAL A 42 -9.83 -12.67 0.61
CA VAL A 42 -8.40 -12.78 0.87
C VAL A 42 -8.19 -13.85 1.94
N THR A 43 -7.51 -14.90 1.55
CA THR A 43 -7.15 -16.03 2.42
C THR A 43 -5.67 -16.00 2.72
N THR A 44 -5.30 -16.25 3.98
CA THR A 44 -3.90 -16.25 4.41
C THR A 44 -3.55 -17.52 5.16
N GLU A 45 -2.31 -17.97 5.03
CA GLU A 45 -1.76 -19.11 5.76
C GLU A 45 -0.39 -18.75 6.34
N PRO A 46 -0.26 -18.61 7.68
CA PRO A 46 -1.30 -18.74 8.70
C PRO A 46 -2.42 -17.70 8.58
N PRO A 47 -3.61 -17.94 9.16
CA PRO A 47 -4.74 -17.02 9.07
C PRO A 47 -4.46 -15.66 9.69
N VAL A 48 -4.82 -14.59 8.98
CA VAL A 48 -4.72 -13.21 9.45
C VAL A 48 -6.08 -12.54 9.26
N GLU A 49 -6.58 -11.90 10.31
CA GLU A 49 -7.80 -11.09 10.27
C GLU A 49 -7.55 -9.82 9.44
N GLY A 50 -8.46 -9.48 8.56
CA GLY A 50 -8.38 -8.25 7.75
C GLY A 50 -9.74 -7.87 7.17
N ALA A 51 -9.82 -6.72 6.53
CA ALA A 51 -11.06 -6.21 5.95
C ALA A 51 -10.81 -5.38 4.69
N TRP A 52 -11.81 -5.37 3.80
CA TRP A 52 -11.86 -4.46 2.67
C TRP A 52 -12.29 -3.06 3.12
N HIS A 53 -11.73 -2.07 2.44
CA HIS A 53 -12.11 -0.66 2.56
C HIS A 53 -12.05 0.01 1.20
N TRP A 54 -13.15 0.66 0.80
CA TRP A 54 -13.23 1.37 -0.46
C TRP A 54 -12.57 2.74 -0.37
N MET A 55 -11.54 2.94 -1.19
CA MET A 55 -10.86 4.21 -1.33
C MET A 55 -11.55 5.14 -2.33
N SER A 56 -12.27 4.54 -3.31
CA SER A 56 -13.08 5.21 -4.32
C SER A 56 -14.15 4.24 -4.81
N ASP A 57 -14.95 4.66 -5.80
CA ASP A 57 -15.96 3.78 -6.42
C ASP A 57 -15.33 2.70 -7.30
N THR A 58 -14.05 2.82 -7.64
CA THR A 58 -13.31 1.89 -8.50
C THR A 58 -12.13 1.20 -7.80
N LYS A 59 -11.89 1.48 -6.50
CA LYS A 59 -10.72 0.96 -5.80
C LYS A 59 -11.03 0.53 -4.39
N ALA A 60 -10.76 -0.72 -4.06
CA ALA A 60 -10.86 -1.27 -2.71
C ALA A 60 -9.51 -1.80 -2.23
N HIS A 61 -9.19 -1.54 -0.96
CA HIS A 61 -7.99 -1.99 -0.27
C HIS A 61 -8.37 -3.03 0.78
N TRP A 62 -7.73 -4.20 0.75
CA TRP A 62 -7.79 -5.14 1.86
C TRP A 62 -6.56 -4.96 2.75
N ARG A 63 -6.79 -4.70 4.02
CA ARG A 63 -5.73 -4.53 5.03
C ARG A 63 -5.80 -5.62 6.08
N PRO A 64 -4.67 -6.27 6.40
CA PRO A 64 -4.58 -7.08 7.59
C PRO A 64 -4.66 -6.19 8.83
N LYS A 65 -5.29 -6.67 9.89
CA LYS A 65 -5.40 -6.00 11.19
C LYS A 65 -4.02 -5.81 11.84
N ASN A 66 -3.16 -6.80 11.68
CA ASN A 66 -1.76 -6.79 12.11
C ASN A 66 -0.85 -7.08 10.91
N TYR A 67 0.43 -6.74 11.01
CA TYR A 67 1.39 -7.13 10.00
C TYR A 67 1.41 -8.65 9.82
N TYR A 68 1.63 -9.09 8.59
CA TYR A 68 1.81 -10.51 8.31
C TYR A 68 3.07 -11.06 9.00
N ALA A 69 3.03 -12.32 9.40
CA ALA A 69 4.26 -13.04 9.75
C ALA A 69 5.08 -13.33 8.47
N PRO A 70 6.42 -13.30 8.55
CA PRO A 70 7.27 -13.79 7.46
C PRO A 70 6.88 -15.21 7.02
N GLY A 71 6.88 -15.46 5.73
CA GLY A 71 6.49 -16.74 5.13
C GLY A 71 4.98 -16.92 4.92
N THR A 72 4.13 -16.01 5.40
CA THR A 72 2.69 -16.09 5.16
C THR A 72 2.40 -16.14 3.66
N ARG A 73 1.58 -17.13 3.26
CA ARG A 73 1.00 -17.19 1.91
C ARG A 73 -0.30 -16.39 1.90
N VAL A 74 -0.46 -15.54 0.90
CA VAL A 74 -1.67 -14.73 0.70
C VAL A 74 -2.28 -15.09 -0.65
N THR A 75 -3.57 -15.42 -0.66
CA THR A 75 -4.35 -15.64 -1.89
C THR A 75 -5.50 -14.64 -1.89
N ALA A 76 -5.55 -13.81 -2.93
CA ALA A 76 -6.63 -12.87 -3.18
C ALA A 76 -7.45 -13.31 -4.38
N GLU A 77 -8.77 -13.28 -4.26
CA GLU A 77 -9.72 -13.72 -5.28
C GLU A 77 -10.84 -12.69 -5.45
N LEU A 78 -11.16 -12.41 -6.70
CA LEU A 78 -12.33 -11.64 -7.12
C LEU A 78 -13.18 -12.56 -7.99
N ASN A 79 -14.32 -13.02 -7.50
CA ASN A 79 -15.26 -13.89 -8.21
C ASN A 79 -16.38 -13.02 -8.78
N MET A 80 -16.07 -12.27 -9.85
CA MET A 80 -16.92 -11.23 -10.39
C MET A 80 -17.64 -11.59 -11.68
N PHE A 81 -17.22 -12.66 -12.37
CA PHE A 81 -17.77 -13.02 -13.67
C PHE A 81 -19.31 -13.17 -13.63
N GLY A 82 -20.00 -12.40 -14.48
CA GLY A 82 -21.46 -12.39 -14.58
C GLY A 82 -22.20 -11.73 -13.40
N LEU A 83 -21.50 -11.25 -12.36
CA LEU A 83 -22.11 -10.59 -11.23
C LEU A 83 -22.61 -9.19 -11.64
N LYS A 84 -23.86 -8.85 -11.34
CA LYS A 84 -24.45 -7.54 -11.61
C LYS A 84 -23.98 -6.54 -10.55
N LEU A 85 -23.06 -5.66 -10.90
CA LEU A 85 -22.40 -4.69 -9.99
C LEU A 85 -22.99 -3.28 -10.07
N GLY A 86 -23.92 -3.06 -11.00
CA GLY A 86 -24.61 -1.80 -11.24
C GLY A 86 -25.65 -1.92 -12.35
N GLU A 87 -26.29 -0.81 -12.72
CA GLU A 87 -27.24 -0.79 -13.85
C GLU A 87 -26.44 -0.96 -15.16
N GLY A 88 -26.71 -2.06 -15.87
CA GLY A 88 -26.00 -2.41 -17.10
C GLY A 88 -24.53 -2.85 -16.89
N LEU A 89 -24.03 -2.87 -15.66
CA LEU A 89 -22.65 -3.25 -15.34
C LEU A 89 -22.59 -4.68 -14.81
N TYR A 90 -21.82 -5.51 -15.49
CA TYR A 90 -21.56 -6.90 -15.10
C TYR A 90 -20.07 -7.19 -15.07
N GLY A 91 -19.64 -7.99 -14.09
CA GLY A 91 -18.27 -8.47 -14.01
C GLY A 91 -17.88 -9.26 -15.26
N GLN A 92 -16.74 -8.91 -15.87
CA GLN A 92 -16.28 -9.51 -17.13
C GLN A 92 -15.37 -10.72 -16.90
N ALA A 93 -14.71 -10.80 -15.74
CA ALA A 93 -13.78 -11.87 -15.43
C ALA A 93 -13.61 -12.04 -13.92
N ASP A 94 -13.16 -13.23 -13.53
CA ASP A 94 -12.62 -13.48 -12.22
C ASP A 94 -11.12 -13.16 -12.20
N ALA A 95 -10.59 -12.86 -11.02
CA ALA A 95 -9.16 -12.67 -10.81
C ALA A 95 -8.70 -13.43 -9.56
N ARG A 96 -7.57 -14.12 -9.68
CA ARG A 96 -6.93 -14.82 -8.56
C ARG A 96 -5.43 -14.63 -8.63
N ASN A 97 -4.84 -14.21 -7.51
CA ASN A 97 -3.40 -14.08 -7.38
C ASN A 97 -2.93 -14.62 -6.04
N THR A 98 -1.76 -15.25 -6.03
CA THR A 98 -1.12 -15.78 -4.82
C THR A 98 0.31 -15.25 -4.72
N PHE A 99 0.69 -14.83 -3.52
CA PHE A 99 2.04 -14.38 -3.23
C PHE A 99 2.47 -14.80 -1.82
N THR A 100 3.75 -14.58 -1.50
CA THR A 100 4.33 -14.91 -0.19
C THR A 100 4.88 -13.65 0.48
N ILE A 101 4.75 -13.58 1.79
CA ILE A 101 5.36 -12.52 2.60
C ILE A 101 6.83 -12.88 2.86
N GLY A 102 7.72 -11.95 2.59
CA GLY A 102 9.15 -12.06 2.85
C GLY A 102 9.52 -11.74 4.28
N ASP A 103 10.81 -11.46 4.49
CA ASP A 103 11.34 -11.08 5.81
C ASP A 103 10.70 -9.79 6.32
N ALA A 104 10.55 -9.71 7.65
CA ALA A 104 10.06 -8.51 8.32
C ALA A 104 11.16 -7.44 8.32
N ARG A 105 11.15 -6.57 7.31
CA ARG A 105 12.05 -5.43 7.20
C ARG A 105 11.34 -4.16 7.62
N ILE A 106 11.81 -3.57 8.72
CA ILE A 106 11.21 -2.39 9.34
C ILE A 106 12.28 -1.30 9.47
N ALA A 107 11.94 -0.09 9.01
CA ALA A 107 12.73 1.10 9.22
C ALA A 107 12.01 2.01 10.23
N VAL A 108 12.66 2.34 11.33
CA VAL A 108 12.13 3.26 12.35
C VAL A 108 12.89 4.57 12.26
N ALA A 109 12.22 5.61 11.78
CA ALA A 109 12.76 6.96 11.74
C ALA A 109 12.35 7.73 13.01
N ASN A 110 13.32 8.30 13.69
CA ASN A 110 13.11 9.07 14.94
C ASN A 110 13.57 10.51 14.75
N ASP A 111 12.60 11.44 14.83
CA ASP A 111 12.87 12.88 14.61
C ASP A 111 13.66 13.52 15.77
N ILE A 112 13.60 12.99 16.97
CA ILE A 112 14.36 13.51 18.12
C ILE A 112 15.84 13.20 17.96
N THR A 113 16.17 11.93 17.65
CA THR A 113 17.57 11.46 17.51
C THR A 113 18.14 11.72 16.12
N LYS A 114 17.29 12.07 15.14
CA LYS A 114 17.65 12.23 13.71
C LYS A 114 18.32 10.96 13.16
N GLN A 115 17.77 9.82 13.51
CA GLN A 115 18.28 8.51 13.10
C GLN A 115 17.18 7.64 12.50
N VAL A 116 17.57 6.81 11.55
CA VAL A 116 16.78 5.67 11.06
C VAL A 116 17.47 4.38 11.49
N SER A 117 16.73 3.53 12.19
CA SER A 117 17.15 2.18 12.56
C SER A 117 16.46 1.15 11.67
N LEU A 118 17.24 0.29 11.02
CA LEU A 118 16.76 -0.79 10.17
C LEU A 118 16.76 -2.10 10.93
N PHE A 119 15.63 -2.78 10.92
CA PHE A 119 15.45 -4.09 11.54
C PHE A 119 15.10 -5.13 10.48
N GLU A 120 15.62 -6.33 10.62
CA GLU A 120 15.23 -7.51 9.87
C GLU A 120 14.86 -8.62 10.84
N ASN A 121 13.63 -9.12 10.76
CA ASN A 121 13.10 -10.14 11.66
C ASN A 121 13.34 -9.83 13.16
N GLY A 122 13.16 -8.56 13.54
CA GLY A 122 13.35 -8.07 14.90
C GLY A 122 14.79 -7.77 15.31
N ARG A 123 15.79 -8.14 14.49
CA ARG A 123 17.19 -7.85 14.75
C ARG A 123 17.58 -6.49 14.17
N LEU A 124 18.22 -5.64 14.98
CA LEU A 124 18.80 -4.38 14.49
C LEU A 124 19.97 -4.69 13.55
N MET A 125 19.84 -4.24 12.30
CA MET A 125 20.84 -4.43 11.25
C MET A 125 21.74 -3.21 11.11
N ARG A 126 21.17 -2.01 11.19
CA ARG A 126 21.89 -0.77 10.97
C ARG A 126 21.15 0.42 11.57
N THR A 127 21.90 1.41 12.06
CA THR A 127 21.41 2.75 12.40
C THR A 127 22.17 3.77 11.57
N MET A 128 21.48 4.74 11.01
CA MET A 128 22.05 5.77 10.14
C MET A 128 21.48 7.15 10.52
N PRO A 129 22.29 8.22 10.41
CA PRO A 129 21.75 9.57 10.50
C PRO A 129 20.77 9.82 9.34
N THR A 130 19.73 10.60 9.60
CA THR A 130 18.74 10.97 8.60
C THR A 130 18.40 12.45 8.68
N SER A 131 18.03 13.03 7.53
CA SER A 131 17.43 14.35 7.48
C SER A 131 15.92 14.21 7.59
N MET A 132 15.32 14.98 8.47
CA MET A 132 13.88 15.13 8.62
C MET A 132 13.47 16.54 8.22
N GLY A 133 12.19 16.77 7.99
CA GLY A 133 11.68 18.08 7.69
C GLY A 133 12.11 19.12 8.75
N ARG A 134 12.50 20.30 8.33
CA ARG A 134 12.98 21.39 9.21
C ARG A 134 11.91 21.93 10.17
N GLY A 135 10.67 21.52 10.02
CA GLY A 135 9.53 22.04 10.77
C GLY A 135 9.03 23.39 10.27
N GLY A 136 7.87 23.82 10.79
CA GLY A 136 7.22 25.06 10.38
C GLY A 136 6.43 24.92 9.09
N THR A 137 5.96 26.09 8.59
CA THR A 137 5.17 26.20 7.36
C THR A 137 5.70 27.36 6.51
N THR A 138 5.45 27.28 5.20
CA THR A 138 5.72 28.39 4.26
C THR A 138 4.51 28.52 3.33
N THR A 139 4.12 29.76 3.04
CA THR A 139 3.05 30.05 2.07
C THR A 139 3.66 30.60 0.78
N VAL A 140 3.38 29.92 -0.33
CA VAL A 140 3.82 30.32 -1.68
C VAL A 140 2.59 30.35 -2.58
N ALA A 141 2.37 31.44 -3.29
CA ALA A 141 1.24 31.64 -4.20
C ALA A 141 -0.13 31.30 -3.57
N GLY A 142 -0.34 31.67 -2.28
CA GLY A 142 -1.58 31.42 -1.54
C GLY A 142 -1.77 29.97 -1.03
N ARG A 143 -0.81 29.08 -1.27
CA ARG A 143 -0.83 27.70 -0.76
C ARG A 143 0.16 27.57 0.40
N THR A 144 -0.29 26.99 1.52
CA THR A 144 0.55 26.73 2.68
C THR A 144 1.12 25.32 2.63
N PHE A 145 2.43 25.20 2.72
CA PHE A 145 3.17 23.94 2.76
C PHE A 145 3.74 23.72 4.17
N SER A 146 3.62 22.51 4.65
CA SER A 146 4.25 22.08 5.90
C SER A 146 5.63 21.48 5.61
N TRP A 147 6.61 21.87 6.41
CA TRP A 147 7.98 21.33 6.35
C TRP A 147 8.23 20.25 7.41
N TRP A 148 7.19 19.75 8.05
CA TRP A 148 7.28 18.61 8.95
C TRP A 148 7.26 17.31 8.14
N THR A 149 8.13 16.36 8.49
CA THR A 149 7.95 14.97 8.05
C THR A 149 6.78 14.38 8.83
N PRO A 150 5.64 14.05 8.19
CA PRO A 150 4.47 13.57 8.91
C PRO A 150 4.80 12.26 9.64
N PRO A 151 4.39 12.09 10.91
CA PRO A 151 4.47 10.80 11.58
C PRO A 151 3.47 9.81 10.97
N GLY A 152 3.79 8.53 10.99
CA GLY A 152 2.88 7.49 10.48
C GLY A 152 3.59 6.21 10.12
N ASN A 153 2.80 5.23 9.69
CA ASN A 153 3.29 3.99 9.13
C ASN A 153 3.28 4.08 7.60
N TYR A 154 4.41 3.80 6.99
CA TYR A 154 4.63 3.87 5.56
C TYR A 154 5.07 2.53 5.02
N VAL A 155 4.77 2.27 3.77
CA VAL A 155 5.26 1.10 3.02
C VAL A 155 6.18 1.60 1.92
N VAL A 156 7.33 0.95 1.73
CA VAL A 156 8.21 1.23 0.60
C VAL A 156 7.50 0.76 -0.67
N MET A 157 7.18 1.71 -1.55
CA MET A 157 6.45 1.43 -2.79
C MET A 157 7.40 1.27 -3.97
N ASP A 158 8.53 1.99 -3.98
CA ASP A 158 9.49 1.96 -5.07
C ASP A 158 10.92 2.18 -4.58
N LYS A 159 11.89 1.79 -5.39
CA LYS A 159 13.33 1.97 -5.19
C LYS A 159 13.99 2.35 -6.50
N ALA A 160 14.74 3.44 -6.50
CA ALA A 160 15.52 3.87 -7.66
C ALA A 160 16.94 4.26 -7.22
N GLU A 161 17.92 3.96 -8.07
CA GLU A 161 19.32 4.37 -7.84
C GLU A 161 19.50 5.87 -8.02
N LEU A 162 18.73 6.46 -8.94
CA LEU A 162 18.74 7.88 -9.23
C LEU A 162 17.30 8.40 -9.27
N VAL A 163 17.03 9.46 -8.51
CA VAL A 163 15.74 10.14 -8.49
C VAL A 163 15.95 11.61 -8.81
N THR A 164 15.26 12.09 -9.83
CA THR A 164 15.21 13.54 -10.13
C THR A 164 14.27 14.22 -9.14
N MET A 165 14.80 15.15 -8.37
CA MET A 165 14.00 15.97 -7.45
C MET A 165 13.47 17.18 -8.22
N ASP A 166 12.15 17.26 -8.39
CA ASP A 166 11.49 18.39 -9.05
C ASP A 166 10.60 19.13 -8.05
N SER A 167 10.92 20.38 -7.80
CA SER A 167 10.18 21.27 -6.90
C SER A 167 9.31 22.28 -7.64
N SER A 168 9.20 22.18 -8.96
CA SER A 168 8.38 23.10 -9.79
C SER A 168 6.92 23.14 -9.37
N THR A 169 6.37 22.00 -8.93
CA THR A 169 5.01 21.86 -8.38
C THR A 169 4.75 22.79 -7.18
N TYR A 170 5.79 23.17 -6.44
CA TYR A 170 5.72 24.06 -5.29
C TYR A 170 6.06 25.52 -5.65
N GLY A 171 6.23 25.82 -6.94
CA GLY A 171 6.62 27.17 -7.44
C GLY A 171 8.04 27.58 -7.07
N MET A 172 8.89 26.60 -6.73
CA MET A 172 10.32 26.81 -6.51
C MET A 172 11.10 26.49 -7.79
N PRO A 173 12.13 27.28 -8.13
CA PRO A 173 12.99 26.94 -9.27
C PRO A 173 13.70 25.61 -9.01
N ALA A 174 13.93 24.87 -10.09
CA ALA A 174 14.66 23.62 -10.08
C ALA A 174 16.13 23.84 -9.71
#